data_88d2249b22e3d36783107ad8e216357c
#
_entry.id   88d2249b22e3d36783107ad8e216357c
#
_cell.length_a   1.000
_cell.length_b   1.000
_cell.length_c   1.000
_cell.angle_alpha   90.00
_cell.angle_beta   90.00
_cell.angle_gamma   90.00
#
_symmetry.space_group_name_H-M   'P 1'
#
loop_
_entity.id
_entity.type
_entity.pdbx_description
1 polymer ?
#
loop_
_entity_poly.entity_id
_entity_poly.type
_entity_poly.pdbx_seq_one_letter_code
_entity_poly.pdbx_strand_id
1 'polypeptide(L)'
;TVKQRYRTQGKTLLRVSRLSQRSIDPVQQDEVVEAARAALGRAELVIFSDFNYGVLPQGVVDRVTELGRGRGATMVADSQSSSQIGDVSRYRDMTLLTPTEREARLALKNGEDGIVVLAQALAQRATARNVILKMGAEGALLHGWNEAYGDYDTDQVPALNASPRDVAGAGDCLLVVASMALARGASLWEASLLGSLAAAVQVGRVGNTPIQAGELLRELRG
;
A
#
# COMPACT_ATOMS: atom_id res chain seq x y z
N THR A 1 -16.65 -10.70 -7.97
CA THR A 1 -15.72 -10.10 -8.96
C THR A 1 -14.99 -11.19 -9.71
N VAL A 2 -14.99 -11.13 -11.04
CA VAL A 2 -14.23 -12.03 -11.92
C VAL A 2 -13.31 -11.19 -12.80
N LYS A 3 -12.01 -11.54 -12.83
CA LYS A 3 -11.01 -10.90 -13.71
C LYS A 3 -10.46 -11.94 -14.67
N GLN A 4 -10.67 -11.74 -15.98
CA GLN A 4 -10.13 -12.58 -17.03
C GLN A 4 -9.01 -11.84 -17.75
N ARG A 5 -7.85 -12.48 -17.89
CA ARG A 5 -6.71 -11.97 -18.65
C ARG A 5 -6.48 -12.86 -19.84
N TYR A 6 -6.59 -12.30 -21.02
CA TYR A 6 -6.25 -12.97 -22.27
C TYR A 6 -4.78 -12.65 -22.59
N ARG A 7 -3.94 -13.67 -22.59
CA ARG A 7 -2.48 -13.51 -22.74
C ARG A 7 -1.99 -14.32 -23.95
N THR A 8 -0.98 -13.78 -24.63
CA THR A 8 -0.20 -14.52 -25.64
C THR A 8 1.28 -14.18 -25.46
N GLN A 9 2.15 -15.15 -25.61
CA GLN A 9 3.61 -15.01 -25.53
C GLN A 9 4.06 -14.13 -24.32
N GLY A 10 3.44 -14.33 -23.15
CA GLY A 10 3.76 -13.58 -21.95
C GLY A 10 3.12 -12.18 -21.82
N LYS A 11 2.52 -11.64 -22.89
CA LYS A 11 1.87 -10.32 -22.89
C LYS A 11 0.37 -10.44 -22.63
N THR A 12 -0.18 -9.56 -21.80
CA THR A 12 -1.63 -9.41 -21.62
C THR A 12 -2.19 -8.58 -22.78
N LEU A 13 -3.02 -9.19 -23.62
CA LEU A 13 -3.68 -8.52 -24.74
C LEU A 13 -4.95 -7.80 -24.30
N LEU A 14 -5.73 -8.45 -23.44
CA LEU A 14 -7.03 -7.94 -23.02
C LEU A 14 -7.27 -8.37 -21.56
N ARG A 15 -7.83 -7.44 -20.76
CA ARG A 15 -8.37 -7.72 -19.45
C ARG A 15 -9.86 -7.40 -19.43
N VAL A 16 -10.67 -8.40 -19.17
CA VAL A 16 -12.12 -8.27 -18.96
C VAL A 16 -12.39 -8.45 -17.46
N SER A 17 -13.06 -7.47 -16.86
CA SER A 17 -13.40 -7.50 -15.44
C SER A 17 -14.91 -7.39 -15.27
N ARG A 18 -15.52 -8.37 -14.61
CA ARG A 18 -16.89 -8.30 -14.09
C ARG A 18 -16.80 -8.00 -12.61
N LEU A 19 -17.03 -6.74 -12.25
CA LEU A 19 -16.82 -6.25 -10.90
C LEU A 19 -18.13 -6.27 -10.12
N SER A 20 -18.09 -6.78 -8.89
CA SER A 20 -19.11 -6.53 -7.88
C SER A 20 -18.60 -5.41 -6.98
N GLN A 21 -19.37 -4.33 -6.87
CA GLN A 21 -19.06 -3.16 -6.04
C GLN A 21 -19.89 -3.11 -4.76
N ARG A 22 -20.77 -4.10 -4.58
CA ARG A 22 -21.61 -4.14 -3.39
C ARG A 22 -20.75 -4.47 -2.18
N SER A 23 -20.91 -3.69 -1.14
CA SER A 23 -20.38 -4.04 0.18
C SER A 23 -20.89 -5.41 0.60
N ILE A 24 -20.06 -6.16 1.30
CA ILE A 24 -20.48 -7.38 1.99
C ILE A 24 -21.59 -7.03 2.99
N ASP A 25 -22.48 -7.99 3.23
CA ASP A 25 -23.60 -7.80 4.14
C ASP A 25 -23.15 -7.67 5.62
N PRO A 26 -24.03 -7.20 6.53
CA PRO A 26 -23.64 -6.99 7.93
C PRO A 26 -23.11 -8.24 8.64
N VAL A 27 -23.64 -9.42 8.32
CA VAL A 27 -23.17 -10.68 8.93
C VAL A 27 -21.75 -10.97 8.50
N GLN A 28 -21.47 -10.85 7.19
CA GLN A 28 -20.11 -11.02 6.65
C GLN A 28 -19.15 -9.95 7.18
N GLN A 29 -19.61 -8.72 7.42
CA GLN A 29 -18.80 -7.68 8.07
C GLN A 29 -18.39 -8.09 9.48
N ASP A 30 -19.32 -8.64 10.27
CA ASP A 30 -19.04 -9.13 11.61
C ASP A 30 -18.04 -10.30 11.58
N GLU A 31 -18.20 -11.25 10.65
CA GLU A 31 -17.26 -12.36 10.45
C GLU A 31 -15.83 -11.87 10.15
N VAL A 32 -15.68 -10.87 9.28
CA VAL A 32 -14.36 -10.29 8.96
C VAL A 32 -13.73 -9.64 10.19
N VAL A 33 -14.52 -8.88 10.96
CA VAL A 33 -14.02 -8.21 12.18
C VAL A 33 -13.63 -9.23 13.26
N GLU A 34 -14.42 -10.28 13.45
CA GLU A 34 -14.10 -11.33 14.42
C GLU A 34 -12.85 -12.14 14.00
N ALA A 35 -12.70 -12.42 12.71
CA ALA A 35 -11.47 -13.03 12.19
C ALA A 35 -10.24 -12.15 12.44
N ALA A 36 -10.37 -10.83 12.19
CA ALA A 36 -9.32 -9.87 12.50
C ALA A 36 -9.01 -9.80 14.00
N ARG A 37 -10.03 -9.79 14.86
CA ARG A 37 -9.90 -9.82 16.32
C ARG A 37 -9.10 -11.04 16.80
N ALA A 38 -9.43 -12.21 16.27
CA ALA A 38 -8.73 -13.46 16.59
C ALA A 38 -7.27 -13.43 16.11
N ALA A 39 -7.01 -12.93 14.90
CA ALA A 39 -5.66 -12.81 14.35
C ALA A 39 -4.78 -11.83 15.14
N LEU A 40 -5.34 -10.70 15.54
CA LEU A 40 -4.67 -9.65 16.34
C LEU A 40 -4.19 -10.14 17.72
N GLY A 41 -4.64 -11.32 18.19
CA GLY A 41 -4.09 -11.94 19.39
C GLY A 41 -2.58 -12.24 19.31
N ARG A 42 -2.04 -12.34 18.08
CA ARG A 42 -0.65 -12.70 17.79
C ARG A 42 -0.04 -11.91 16.63
N ALA A 43 -0.75 -10.92 16.07
CA ALA A 43 -0.26 -10.10 14.97
C ALA A 43 0.17 -8.72 15.49
N GLU A 44 1.32 -8.26 15.03
CA GLU A 44 1.91 -6.94 15.32
C GLU A 44 1.71 -5.95 14.16
N LEU A 45 1.17 -6.42 13.03
CA LEU A 45 0.98 -5.66 11.80
C LEU A 45 -0.38 -5.97 11.19
N VAL A 46 -1.10 -4.92 10.80
CA VAL A 46 -2.33 -5.00 9.99
C VAL A 46 -2.10 -4.25 8.68
N ILE A 47 -2.35 -4.92 7.56
CA ILE A 47 -2.28 -4.33 6.23
C ILE A 47 -3.68 -4.37 5.61
N PHE A 48 -4.26 -3.20 5.36
CA PHE A 48 -5.43 -3.06 4.50
C PHE A 48 -4.98 -2.99 3.05
N SER A 49 -5.09 -4.09 2.31
CA SER A 49 -4.85 -4.13 0.86
C SER A 49 -6.18 -4.13 0.14
N ASP A 50 -6.67 -2.95 -0.21
CA ASP A 50 -8.01 -2.75 -0.72
C ASP A 50 -8.05 -2.61 -2.24
N PHE A 51 -8.72 -3.56 -2.89
CA PHE A 51 -8.99 -3.53 -4.33
C PHE A 51 -10.33 -2.85 -4.67
N ASN A 52 -11.02 -2.30 -3.68
CA ASN A 52 -12.32 -1.63 -3.81
C ASN A 52 -13.42 -2.52 -4.40
N TYR A 53 -13.48 -3.79 -3.97
CA TYR A 53 -14.51 -4.75 -4.37
C TYR A 53 -15.55 -5.04 -3.29
N GLY A 54 -15.65 -4.16 -2.28
CA GLY A 54 -16.71 -4.18 -1.28
C GLY A 54 -16.45 -5.04 -0.04
N VAL A 55 -15.27 -5.67 0.09
CA VAL A 55 -14.91 -6.48 1.28
C VAL A 55 -14.58 -5.61 2.48
N LEU A 56 -14.05 -4.41 2.26
CA LEU A 56 -13.65 -3.45 3.30
C LEU A 56 -14.56 -2.20 3.28
N PRO A 57 -15.86 -2.30 3.62
CA PRO A 57 -16.68 -1.11 3.84
C PRO A 57 -16.17 -0.34 5.05
N GLN A 58 -16.50 0.95 5.16
CA GLN A 58 -15.93 1.83 6.18
C GLN A 58 -16.09 1.28 7.60
N GLY A 59 -17.27 0.73 7.93
CA GLY A 59 -17.51 0.17 9.26
C GLY A 59 -16.59 -1.01 9.63
N VAL A 60 -16.16 -1.83 8.65
CA VAL A 60 -15.14 -2.87 8.87
C VAL A 60 -13.76 -2.25 9.11
N VAL A 61 -13.38 -1.27 8.28
CA VAL A 61 -12.10 -0.57 8.41
C VAL A 61 -11.98 0.08 9.78
N ASP A 62 -13.00 0.82 10.21
CA ASP A 62 -13.00 1.54 11.49
C ASP A 62 -12.87 0.57 12.68
N ARG A 63 -13.65 -0.50 12.69
CA ARG A 63 -13.63 -1.52 13.75
C ARG A 63 -12.29 -2.25 13.83
N VAL A 64 -11.71 -2.63 12.69
CA VAL A 64 -10.40 -3.31 12.65
C VAL A 64 -9.28 -2.33 13.04
N THR A 65 -9.37 -1.05 12.64
CA THR A 65 -8.41 -0.01 13.04
C THR A 65 -8.44 0.19 14.55
N GLU A 66 -9.61 0.31 15.15
CA GLU A 66 -9.76 0.42 16.60
C GLU A 66 -9.15 -0.78 17.35
N LEU A 67 -9.44 -2.00 16.88
CA LEU A 67 -8.88 -3.23 17.44
C LEU A 67 -7.35 -3.27 17.34
N GLY A 68 -6.79 -2.92 16.19
CA GLY A 68 -5.34 -2.91 15.96
C GLY A 68 -4.63 -1.88 16.83
N ARG A 69 -5.16 -0.65 16.87
CA ARG A 69 -4.62 0.43 17.73
C ARG A 69 -4.67 0.08 19.20
N GLY A 70 -5.77 -0.48 19.68
CA GLY A 70 -5.91 -0.93 21.09
C GLY A 70 -4.88 -1.99 21.48
N ARG A 71 -4.19 -2.61 20.52
CA ARG A 71 -3.12 -3.60 20.74
C ARG A 71 -1.72 -3.10 20.39
N GLY A 72 -1.60 -1.85 19.95
CA GLY A 72 -0.34 -1.27 19.51
C GLY A 72 0.19 -1.85 18.21
N ALA A 73 -0.67 -2.45 17.37
CA ALA A 73 -0.28 -2.98 16.07
C ALA A 73 0.09 -1.86 15.10
N THR A 74 1.09 -2.09 14.26
CA THR A 74 1.41 -1.22 13.12
C THR A 74 0.28 -1.31 12.11
N MET A 75 -0.34 -0.18 11.76
CA MET A 75 -1.49 -0.10 10.86
C MET A 75 -1.07 0.48 9.51
N VAL A 76 -1.32 -0.23 8.43
CA VAL A 76 -0.90 0.20 7.08
C VAL A 76 -2.04 0.01 6.10
N ALA A 77 -2.16 0.90 5.10
CA ALA A 77 -3.17 0.77 4.06
C ALA A 77 -2.65 1.13 2.67
N ASP A 78 -3.14 0.37 1.69
CA ASP A 78 -3.08 0.67 0.27
C ASP A 78 -4.47 0.49 -0.35
N SER A 79 -4.89 1.42 -1.19
CA SER A 79 -6.21 1.39 -1.82
C SER A 79 -6.07 1.61 -3.31
N GLN A 80 -6.21 0.53 -4.07
CA GLN A 80 -6.02 0.55 -5.52
C GLN A 80 -7.18 1.22 -6.25
N SER A 81 -6.85 2.06 -7.22
CA SER A 81 -7.82 2.72 -8.13
C SER A 81 -7.66 2.27 -9.58
N SER A 82 -7.37 0.99 -9.83
CA SER A 82 -7.12 0.47 -11.17
C SER A 82 -8.38 0.15 -11.98
N SER A 83 -9.43 -0.31 -11.33
CA SER A 83 -10.69 -0.71 -11.97
C SER A 83 -11.90 0.03 -11.38
N GLN A 84 -11.70 0.72 -10.28
CA GLN A 84 -12.67 1.50 -9.54
C GLN A 84 -11.95 2.70 -8.92
N ILE A 85 -12.71 3.73 -8.55
CA ILE A 85 -12.18 4.86 -7.81
C ILE A 85 -12.18 4.48 -6.33
N GLY A 86 -10.98 4.29 -5.79
CA GLY A 86 -10.74 4.13 -4.36
C GLY A 86 -10.45 5.47 -3.70
N ASP A 87 -10.68 5.54 -2.40
CA ASP A 87 -10.31 6.68 -1.56
C ASP A 87 -9.33 6.20 -0.48
N VAL A 88 -8.03 6.39 -0.72
CA VAL A 88 -7.00 6.00 0.26
C VAL A 88 -7.05 6.88 1.51
N SER A 89 -7.58 8.09 1.43
CA SER A 89 -7.70 9.00 2.58
C SER A 89 -8.72 8.56 3.63
N ARG A 90 -9.57 7.59 3.31
CA ARG A 90 -10.54 7.01 4.25
C ARG A 90 -9.90 6.11 5.32
N TYR A 91 -8.66 5.64 5.08
CA TYR A 91 -7.87 4.88 6.04
C TYR A 91 -7.19 5.85 7.00
N ARG A 92 -7.85 6.13 8.11
CA ARG A 92 -7.37 7.11 9.08
C ARG A 92 -6.42 6.49 10.11
N ASP A 93 -5.55 7.35 10.66
CA ASP A 93 -4.61 7.00 11.74
C ASP A 93 -3.66 5.84 11.39
N MET A 94 -3.27 5.75 10.12
CA MET A 94 -2.33 4.73 9.67
C MET A 94 -0.89 5.12 9.98
N THR A 95 -0.08 4.12 10.33
CA THR A 95 1.37 4.27 10.42
C THR A 95 1.96 4.57 9.04
N LEU A 96 1.37 3.96 7.98
CA LEU A 96 1.82 4.15 6.61
C LEU A 96 0.64 4.07 5.63
N LEU A 97 0.64 4.97 4.65
CA LEU A 97 -0.13 4.86 3.40
C LEU A 97 0.81 4.73 2.20
N THR A 98 0.45 3.89 1.21
CA THR A 98 1.30 3.68 0.03
C THR A 98 0.57 3.91 -1.30
N PRO A 99 -0.09 5.05 -1.52
CA PRO A 99 -0.79 5.32 -2.76
C PRO A 99 0.16 5.55 -3.94
N THR A 100 -0.35 5.39 -5.16
CA THR A 100 0.22 6.05 -6.33
C THR A 100 -0.13 7.53 -6.31
N GLU A 101 0.60 8.37 -7.06
CA GLU A 101 0.26 9.77 -7.26
C GLU A 101 -1.20 9.94 -7.72
N ARG A 102 -1.61 9.12 -8.71
CA ARG A 102 -2.99 9.14 -9.22
C ARG A 102 -4.03 8.85 -8.14
N GLU A 103 -3.78 7.89 -7.27
CA GLU A 103 -4.69 7.52 -6.17
C GLU A 103 -4.81 8.62 -5.13
N ALA A 104 -3.69 9.27 -4.80
CA ALA A 104 -3.68 10.42 -3.92
C ALA A 104 -4.46 11.62 -4.51
N ARG A 105 -4.24 11.92 -5.80
CA ARG A 105 -4.98 12.98 -6.52
C ARG A 105 -6.48 12.71 -6.56
N LEU A 106 -6.89 11.48 -6.83
CA LEU A 106 -8.30 11.08 -6.82
C LEU A 106 -8.93 11.22 -5.42
N ALA A 107 -8.24 10.74 -4.38
CA ALA A 107 -8.72 10.82 -3.00
C ALA A 107 -8.89 12.25 -2.52
N LEU A 108 -7.98 13.15 -2.90
CA LEU A 108 -8.01 14.55 -2.50
C LEU A 108 -8.79 15.45 -3.48
N LYS A 109 -9.20 14.92 -4.63
CA LYS A 109 -9.79 15.70 -5.75
C LYS A 109 -8.88 16.86 -6.16
N ASN A 110 -7.57 16.61 -6.19
CA ASN A 110 -6.53 17.61 -6.41
C ASN A 110 -5.66 17.20 -7.61
N GLY A 111 -5.80 17.90 -8.73
CA GLY A 111 -5.05 17.65 -9.95
C GLY A 111 -3.87 18.59 -10.20
N GLU A 112 -3.73 19.66 -9.39
CA GLU A 112 -2.87 20.80 -9.73
C GLU A 112 -1.63 20.93 -8.84
N ASP A 113 -1.73 20.57 -7.56
CA ASP A 113 -0.64 20.74 -6.61
C ASP A 113 0.58 19.85 -6.91
N GLY A 114 1.75 20.33 -6.51
CA GLY A 114 3.00 19.56 -6.54
C GLY A 114 2.94 18.32 -5.63
N ILE A 115 3.76 17.32 -5.93
CA ILE A 115 3.73 16.00 -5.25
C ILE A 115 4.00 16.08 -3.74
N VAL A 116 4.82 17.03 -3.28
CA VAL A 116 5.09 17.24 -1.84
C VAL A 116 3.85 17.76 -1.13
N VAL A 117 3.19 18.78 -1.72
CA VAL A 117 1.94 19.35 -1.17
C VAL A 117 0.84 18.29 -1.17
N LEU A 118 0.76 17.48 -2.22
CA LEU A 118 -0.18 16.37 -2.33
C LEU A 118 0.04 15.32 -1.22
N ALA A 119 1.29 14.93 -0.96
CA ALA A 119 1.63 13.97 0.10
C ALA A 119 1.28 14.52 1.49
N GLN A 120 1.62 15.77 1.75
CA GLN A 120 1.28 16.48 2.99
C GLN A 120 -0.23 16.56 3.21
N ALA A 121 -0.98 16.98 2.19
CA ALA A 121 -2.45 17.06 2.26
C ALA A 121 -3.08 15.69 2.52
N LEU A 122 -2.54 14.61 1.93
CA LEU A 122 -2.99 13.25 2.18
C LEU A 122 -2.70 12.81 3.63
N ALA A 123 -1.47 13.04 4.11
CA ALA A 123 -1.06 12.71 5.47
C ALA A 123 -1.97 13.39 6.50
N GLN A 124 -2.23 14.68 6.31
CA GLN A 124 -3.11 15.47 7.18
C GLN A 124 -4.56 14.98 7.13
N ARG A 125 -5.12 14.76 5.92
CA ARG A 125 -6.49 14.31 5.76
C ARG A 125 -6.75 12.93 6.37
N ALA A 126 -5.80 12.01 6.22
CA ALA A 126 -5.88 10.65 6.75
C ALA A 126 -5.33 10.54 8.18
N THR A 127 -4.78 11.61 8.77
CA THR A 127 -4.04 11.55 10.04
C THR A 127 -2.97 10.45 10.00
N ALA A 128 -2.33 10.28 8.84
CA ALA A 128 -1.32 9.26 8.62
C ALA A 128 0.06 9.76 9.08
N ARG A 129 0.81 8.88 9.76
CA ARG A 129 2.17 9.21 10.22
C ARG A 129 3.15 9.29 9.06
N ASN A 130 3.00 8.42 8.07
CA ASN A 130 3.90 8.33 6.92
C ASN A 130 3.12 8.08 5.63
N VAL A 131 3.65 8.62 4.53
CA VAL A 131 3.16 8.38 3.17
C VAL A 131 4.35 8.00 2.28
N ILE A 132 4.23 6.90 1.56
CA ILE A 132 5.10 6.56 0.42
C ILE A 132 4.26 6.76 -0.84
N LEU A 133 4.51 7.85 -1.56
CA LEU A 133 3.79 8.18 -2.79
C LEU A 133 4.52 7.54 -3.99
N LYS A 134 3.93 6.48 -4.56
CA LYS A 134 4.52 5.73 -5.68
C LYS A 134 4.41 6.51 -6.99
N MET A 135 5.52 6.71 -7.70
CA MET A 135 5.62 7.51 -8.93
C MET A 135 6.09 6.67 -10.13
N GLY A 136 5.95 5.36 -10.07
CA GLY A 136 6.32 4.45 -11.16
C GLY A 136 7.81 4.46 -11.48
N ALA A 137 8.19 4.87 -12.68
CA ALA A 137 9.59 4.91 -13.13
C ALA A 137 10.43 5.98 -12.41
N GLU A 138 9.80 6.96 -11.78
CA GLU A 138 10.46 8.00 -10.99
C GLU A 138 10.74 7.55 -9.54
N GLY A 139 10.29 6.36 -9.15
CA GLY A 139 10.49 5.84 -7.81
C GLY A 139 9.36 6.19 -6.85
N ALA A 140 9.69 6.72 -5.68
CA ALA A 140 8.71 7.08 -4.66
C ALA A 140 9.13 8.31 -3.86
N LEU A 141 8.17 9.20 -3.58
CA LEU A 141 8.31 10.28 -2.61
C LEU A 141 8.00 9.73 -1.22
N LEU A 142 8.83 10.05 -0.25
CA LEU A 142 8.71 9.71 1.14
C LEU A 142 8.31 10.95 1.93
N HIS A 143 7.25 10.86 2.71
CA HIS A 143 6.77 11.97 3.54
C HIS A 143 6.44 11.41 4.92
N GLY A 144 7.29 11.69 5.90
CA GLY A 144 7.24 11.06 7.22
C GLY A 144 7.26 12.05 8.36
N TRP A 145 6.44 11.78 9.38
CA TRP A 145 6.40 12.57 10.60
C TRP A 145 7.70 12.44 11.40
N ASN A 146 8.32 13.56 11.73
CA ASN A 146 9.50 13.63 12.55
C ASN A 146 9.15 14.15 13.96
N GLU A 147 9.29 13.27 14.95
CA GLU A 147 8.97 13.57 16.34
C GLU A 147 9.88 14.65 16.95
N ALA A 148 11.09 14.80 16.44
CA ALA A 148 12.09 15.69 17.05
C ALA A 148 11.69 17.17 16.97
N TYR A 149 10.96 17.56 15.93
CA TYR A 149 10.50 18.94 15.74
C TYR A 149 9.01 19.06 15.40
N GLY A 150 8.26 17.95 15.38
CA GLY A 150 6.80 17.98 15.23
C GLY A 150 6.32 18.41 13.83
N ASP A 151 7.05 18.03 12.78
CA ASP A 151 6.70 18.32 11.38
C ASP A 151 7.12 17.15 10.48
N TYR A 152 6.85 17.24 9.18
CA TYR A 152 7.15 16.21 8.22
C TYR A 152 8.49 16.45 7.52
N ASP A 153 9.28 15.37 7.40
CA ASP A 153 10.40 15.29 6.49
C ASP A 153 9.94 14.74 5.13
N THR A 154 10.54 15.22 4.06
CA THR A 154 10.26 14.74 2.71
C THR A 154 11.56 14.42 1.98
N ASP A 155 11.60 13.24 1.36
CA ASP A 155 12.73 12.76 0.56
C ASP A 155 12.23 11.91 -0.61
N GLN A 156 13.11 11.42 -1.45
CA GLN A 156 12.79 10.60 -2.62
C GLN A 156 13.73 9.41 -2.74
N VAL A 157 13.15 8.24 -3.02
CA VAL A 157 13.90 7.05 -3.45
C VAL A 157 13.68 6.84 -4.95
N PRO A 158 14.74 6.80 -5.79
CA PRO A 158 14.61 6.54 -7.21
C PRO A 158 14.13 5.10 -7.45
N ALA A 159 13.59 4.83 -8.64
CA ALA A 159 13.32 3.46 -9.06
C ALA A 159 14.62 2.66 -9.15
N LEU A 160 14.71 1.54 -8.43
CA LEU A 160 15.93 0.74 -8.34
C LEU A 160 16.10 -0.27 -9.48
N ASN A 161 15.15 -0.33 -10.43
CA ASN A 161 15.24 -1.16 -11.62
C ASN A 161 14.97 -0.32 -12.87
N ALA A 162 16.00 -0.15 -13.69
CA ALA A 162 15.94 0.65 -14.92
C ALA A 162 15.34 -0.11 -16.13
N SER A 163 15.15 -1.42 -16.03
CA SER A 163 14.68 -2.29 -17.13
C SER A 163 13.56 -3.23 -16.68
N PRO A 164 12.39 -2.71 -16.29
CA PRO A 164 11.28 -3.51 -15.81
C PRO A 164 10.74 -4.43 -16.92
N ARG A 165 10.47 -5.70 -16.58
CA ARG A 165 9.85 -6.69 -17.47
C ARG A 165 8.35 -6.80 -17.28
N ASP A 166 7.89 -6.74 -16.03
CA ASP A 166 6.47 -6.77 -15.68
C ASP A 166 6.27 -5.98 -14.38
N VAL A 167 5.46 -4.93 -14.44
CA VAL A 167 5.21 -4.07 -13.27
C VAL A 167 4.15 -4.64 -12.31
N ALA A 168 3.57 -5.79 -12.63
CA ALA A 168 2.53 -6.40 -11.80
C ALA A 168 3.10 -6.85 -10.45
N GLY A 169 2.44 -6.44 -9.36
CA GLY A 169 2.82 -6.79 -7.99
C GLY A 169 3.92 -5.95 -7.36
N ALA A 170 4.50 -4.97 -8.09
CA ALA A 170 5.52 -4.08 -7.53
C ALA A 170 5.02 -3.32 -6.30
N GLY A 171 3.81 -2.74 -6.41
CA GLY A 171 3.19 -2.01 -5.30
C GLY A 171 2.89 -2.90 -4.09
N ASP A 172 2.42 -4.13 -4.33
CA ASP A 172 2.15 -5.10 -3.27
C ASP A 172 3.45 -5.52 -2.55
N CYS A 173 4.55 -5.71 -3.30
CA CYS A 173 5.86 -6.04 -2.74
C CYS A 173 6.40 -4.88 -1.89
N LEU A 174 6.33 -3.65 -2.39
CA LEU A 174 6.71 -2.46 -1.64
C LEU A 174 5.89 -2.35 -0.36
N LEU A 175 4.56 -2.42 -0.46
CA LEU A 175 3.64 -2.34 0.67
C LEU A 175 4.03 -3.35 1.76
N VAL A 176 4.13 -4.63 1.42
CA VAL A 176 4.35 -5.70 2.40
C VAL A 176 5.73 -5.56 3.06
N VAL A 177 6.80 -5.38 2.27
CA VAL A 177 8.16 -5.33 2.81
C VAL A 177 8.40 -4.07 3.64
N ALA A 178 7.94 -2.90 3.19
CA ALA A 178 8.04 -1.67 3.96
C ALA A 178 7.24 -1.77 5.28
N SER A 179 6.03 -2.34 5.23
CA SER A 179 5.21 -2.53 6.41
C SER A 179 5.84 -3.45 7.45
N MET A 180 6.45 -4.55 7.00
CA MET A 180 7.16 -5.48 7.88
C MET A 180 8.39 -4.83 8.51
N ALA A 181 9.14 -4.02 7.77
CA ALA A 181 10.28 -3.28 8.29
C ALA A 181 9.85 -2.26 9.35
N LEU A 182 8.81 -1.47 9.10
CA LEU A 182 8.25 -0.53 10.07
C LEU A 182 7.76 -1.23 11.34
N ALA A 183 7.07 -2.37 11.21
CA ALA A 183 6.60 -3.16 12.35
C ALA A 183 7.76 -3.71 13.20
N ARG A 184 8.96 -3.81 12.65
CA ARG A 184 10.19 -4.20 13.35
C ARG A 184 11.03 -3.02 13.83
N GLY A 185 10.51 -1.79 13.74
CA GLY A 185 11.14 -0.58 14.26
C GLY A 185 12.10 0.12 13.28
N ALA A 186 12.10 -0.26 12.00
CA ALA A 186 12.85 0.48 10.98
C ALA A 186 12.28 1.91 10.81
N SER A 187 13.13 2.85 10.47
CA SER A 187 12.71 4.19 10.04
C SER A 187 11.93 4.14 8.72
N LEU A 188 11.20 5.20 8.39
CA LEU A 188 10.52 5.31 7.09
C LEU A 188 11.51 5.12 5.93
N TRP A 189 12.71 5.69 6.05
CA TRP A 189 13.75 5.66 5.02
C TRP A 189 14.25 4.24 4.76
N GLU A 190 14.61 3.51 5.81
CA GLU A 190 15.01 2.10 5.74
C GLU A 190 13.90 1.21 5.19
N ALA A 191 12.68 1.38 5.70
CA ALA A 191 11.51 0.64 5.25
C ALA A 191 11.21 0.89 3.77
N SER A 192 11.32 2.14 3.32
CA SER A 192 11.09 2.53 1.92
C SER A 192 12.16 2.00 0.99
N LEU A 193 13.43 2.01 1.41
CA LEU A 193 14.52 1.41 0.65
C LEU A 193 14.30 -0.09 0.46
N LEU A 194 14.00 -0.82 1.55
CA LEU A 194 13.71 -2.26 1.50
C LEU A 194 12.48 -2.57 0.63
N GLY A 195 11.41 -1.78 0.75
CA GLY A 195 10.22 -1.90 -0.07
C GLY A 195 10.49 -1.64 -1.55
N SER A 196 11.28 -0.61 -1.86
CA SER A 196 11.69 -0.27 -3.23
C SER A 196 12.58 -1.34 -3.85
N LEU A 197 13.46 -1.95 -3.05
CA LEU A 197 14.28 -3.09 -3.48
C LEU A 197 13.40 -4.30 -3.80
N ALA A 198 12.42 -4.59 -2.97
CA ALA A 198 11.46 -5.67 -3.22
C ALA A 198 10.66 -5.41 -4.51
N ALA A 199 10.22 -4.18 -4.74
CA ALA A 199 9.56 -3.79 -5.98
C ALA A 199 10.50 -3.96 -7.20
N ALA A 200 11.78 -3.58 -7.08
CA ALA A 200 12.80 -3.72 -8.14
C ALA A 200 13.03 -5.18 -8.52
N VAL A 201 13.13 -6.09 -7.54
CA VAL A 201 13.21 -7.54 -7.78
C VAL A 201 11.95 -8.03 -8.50
N GLN A 202 10.77 -7.60 -8.05
CA GLN A 202 9.51 -8.02 -8.63
C GLN A 202 9.36 -7.60 -10.09
N VAL A 203 9.68 -6.35 -10.44
CA VAL A 203 9.53 -5.86 -11.82
C VAL A 203 10.59 -6.43 -12.77
N GLY A 204 11.70 -6.94 -12.27
CA GLY A 204 12.76 -7.58 -13.06
C GLY A 204 12.38 -8.96 -13.62
N ARG A 205 11.26 -9.54 -13.20
CA ARG A 205 10.78 -10.87 -13.62
C ARG A 205 9.39 -10.81 -14.24
N VAL A 206 9.01 -11.85 -14.96
CA VAL A 206 7.67 -11.97 -15.55
C VAL A 206 6.74 -12.69 -14.58
N GLY A 207 5.56 -12.13 -14.35
CA GLY A 207 4.54 -12.70 -13.46
C GLY A 207 4.71 -12.26 -12.00
N ASN A 208 3.67 -12.56 -11.21
CA ASN A 208 3.62 -12.18 -9.80
C ASN A 208 3.96 -13.40 -8.93
N THR A 209 5.26 -13.65 -8.73
CA THR A 209 5.77 -14.74 -7.88
C THR A 209 6.18 -14.15 -6.52
N PRO A 210 5.81 -14.75 -5.39
CA PRO A 210 6.22 -14.24 -4.07
C PRO A 210 7.74 -14.10 -3.95
N ILE A 211 8.18 -12.96 -3.41
CA ILE A 211 9.59 -12.70 -3.12
C ILE A 211 10.01 -13.51 -1.89
N GLN A 212 11.20 -14.09 -1.97
CA GLN A 212 11.81 -14.80 -0.84
C GLN A 212 12.83 -13.89 -0.13
N ALA A 213 12.94 -14.03 1.19
CA ALA A 213 13.89 -13.25 1.98
C ALA A 213 15.34 -13.37 1.47
N GLY A 214 15.74 -14.55 0.98
CA GLY A 214 17.05 -14.76 0.39
C GLY A 214 17.31 -13.99 -0.91
N GLU A 215 16.27 -13.61 -1.65
CA GLU A 215 16.40 -12.75 -2.85
C GLU A 215 16.72 -11.32 -2.42
N LEU A 216 15.99 -10.77 -1.44
CA LEU A 216 16.26 -9.44 -0.90
C LEU A 216 17.64 -9.35 -0.26
N LEU A 217 18.07 -10.38 0.48
CA LEU A 217 19.41 -10.40 1.08
C LEU A 217 20.54 -10.42 0.04
N ARG A 218 20.35 -11.05 -1.11
CA ARG A 218 21.34 -11.01 -2.21
C ARG A 218 21.45 -9.61 -2.79
N GLU A 219 20.33 -8.96 -3.08
CA GLU A 219 20.31 -7.60 -3.62
C GLU A 219 20.90 -6.56 -2.65
N LEU A 220 20.75 -6.76 -1.34
CA LEU A 220 21.34 -5.89 -0.32
C LEU A 220 22.87 -6.03 -0.19
N ARG A 221 23.43 -7.16 -0.65
CA ARG A 221 24.88 -7.42 -0.56
C ARG A 221 25.65 -7.04 -1.82
N GLY A 222 24.94 -6.69 -2.90
CA GLY A 222 25.51 -6.26 -4.19
C GLY A 222 26.05 -7.43 -4.95
#